data_b43483ba99e7d6120d43cb1e2edd477e
#
_entry.id   b43483ba99e7d6120d43cb1e2edd477e
#
_cell.length_a   1.000
_cell.length_b   1.000
_cell.length_c   1.000
_cell.angle_alpha   90.00
_cell.angle_beta   90.00
_cell.angle_gamma   90.00
#
_symmetry.space_group_name_H-M   'P 1'
#
loop_
_entity.id
_entity.type
_entity.pdbx_description
1 polymer ?
#
loop_
_entity_poly.entity_id
_entity_poly.type
_entity_poly.pdbx_seq_one_letter_code
_entity_poly.pdbx_strand_id
1 'polypeptide(L)'
;GFNNLSNTVKILAMAEDLEAHAKAVSIRQSFADEAINIKQRSSFISRSTNETNIYINLNIDGTGQYNISTGLKFFDHMLEQFAKHGSFDLSIQALGDLDIDEHHTIEDVAITLGDAFSKAIGERSGIERYSSNETLVMDETISSVSIDMASRTMLKMDSPKLKDYVGDFPTEMFEHFFISFINTLGFTCHISTEGKNSHHIVEATFKSFTRALSKALKLNDSQILSTKGIL
;
A
#
# COMPACT_ATOMS: atom_id res chain seq x y z
N GLY A 1 -32.08 -19.85 -15.23
CA GLY A 1 -30.99 -19.85 -16.23
C GLY A 1 -29.96 -18.75 -16.01
N PHE A 2 -30.36 -17.55 -15.53
CA PHE A 2 -29.43 -16.40 -15.40
C PHE A 2 -28.45 -16.50 -14.22
N ASN A 3 -28.81 -17.14 -13.13
CA ASN A 3 -27.92 -17.31 -11.97
C ASN A 3 -26.73 -18.28 -12.23
N ASN A 4 -26.88 -19.20 -13.16
CA ASN A 4 -25.79 -20.14 -13.52
C ASN A 4 -24.72 -19.46 -14.38
N LEU A 5 -25.08 -18.55 -15.27
CA LEU A 5 -24.14 -17.79 -16.10
C LEU A 5 -23.28 -16.83 -15.27
N SER A 6 -23.87 -16.16 -14.28
CA SER A 6 -23.12 -15.29 -13.35
C SER A 6 -22.10 -16.07 -12.53
N ASN A 7 -22.47 -17.24 -12.03
CA ASN A 7 -21.54 -18.09 -11.28
C ASN A 7 -20.44 -18.68 -12.16
N THR A 8 -20.75 -19.06 -13.41
CA THR A 8 -19.76 -19.58 -14.36
C THR A 8 -18.75 -18.50 -14.76
N VAL A 9 -19.19 -17.27 -14.97
CA VAL A 9 -18.31 -16.13 -15.27
C VAL A 9 -17.42 -15.79 -14.07
N LYS A 10 -17.95 -15.84 -12.83
CA LYS A 10 -17.15 -15.67 -11.61
C LYS A 10 -16.11 -16.77 -11.43
N ILE A 11 -16.46 -18.02 -11.70
CA ILE A 11 -15.55 -19.17 -11.62
C ILE A 11 -14.45 -19.07 -12.70
N LEU A 12 -14.77 -18.63 -13.91
CA LEU A 12 -13.80 -18.44 -14.98
C LEU A 12 -12.84 -17.29 -14.66
N ALA A 13 -13.34 -16.16 -14.15
CA ALA A 13 -12.48 -15.05 -13.70
C ALA A 13 -11.55 -15.48 -12.54
N MET A 14 -12.05 -16.27 -11.59
CA MET A 14 -11.24 -16.82 -10.50
C MET A 14 -10.19 -17.84 -11.02
N ALA A 15 -10.50 -18.60 -12.08
CA ALA A 15 -9.56 -19.54 -12.67
C ALA A 15 -8.45 -18.83 -13.46
N GLU A 16 -8.76 -17.77 -14.20
CA GLU A 16 -7.79 -16.90 -14.87
C GLU A 16 -6.88 -16.19 -13.87
N ASP A 17 -7.42 -15.71 -12.74
CA ASP A 17 -6.66 -15.11 -11.64
C ASP A 17 -5.75 -16.14 -10.96
N LEU A 18 -6.19 -17.40 -10.80
CA LEU A 18 -5.37 -18.48 -10.26
C LEU A 18 -4.23 -18.87 -11.19
N GLU A 19 -4.45 -18.85 -12.49
CA GLU A 19 -3.43 -19.15 -13.50
C GLU A 19 -2.40 -18.01 -13.61
N ALA A 20 -2.84 -16.76 -13.58
CA ALA A 20 -1.97 -15.59 -13.50
C ALA A 20 -1.16 -15.59 -12.20
N HIS A 21 -1.78 -16.01 -11.10
CA HIS A 21 -1.14 -16.16 -9.80
C HIS A 21 -0.10 -17.29 -9.80
N ALA A 22 -0.44 -18.47 -10.32
CA ALA A 22 0.49 -19.60 -10.44
C ALA A 22 1.69 -19.25 -11.33
N LYS A 23 1.47 -18.48 -12.40
CA LYS A 23 2.52 -17.97 -13.28
C LYS A 23 3.43 -16.95 -12.57
N ALA A 24 2.86 -16.06 -11.76
CA ALA A 24 3.63 -15.12 -10.94
C ALA A 24 4.47 -15.84 -9.88
N VAL A 25 3.94 -16.88 -9.25
CA VAL A 25 4.65 -17.75 -8.29
C VAL A 25 5.77 -18.52 -8.98
N SER A 26 5.54 -19.06 -10.17
CA SER A 26 6.53 -19.82 -10.96
C SER A 26 7.68 -18.92 -11.44
N ILE A 27 7.39 -17.71 -11.90
CA ILE A 27 8.41 -16.71 -12.27
C ILE A 27 9.24 -16.34 -11.05
N ARG A 28 8.62 -16.21 -9.89
CA ARG A 28 9.30 -15.92 -8.63
C ARG A 28 10.23 -17.05 -8.18
N GLN A 29 9.82 -18.30 -8.38
CA GLN A 29 10.64 -19.48 -8.06
C GLN A 29 11.89 -19.55 -8.94
N SER A 30 11.77 -19.25 -10.24
CA SER A 30 12.91 -19.22 -11.16
C SER A 30 13.93 -18.11 -10.87
N PHE A 31 13.48 -16.96 -10.32
CA PHE A 31 14.37 -15.89 -9.87
C PHE A 31 14.99 -16.17 -8.49
N ALA A 32 14.31 -16.93 -7.63
CA ALA A 32 14.83 -17.31 -6.31
C ALA A 32 16.01 -18.27 -6.41
N ASP A 33 16.06 -19.10 -7.46
CA ASP A 33 17.14 -20.04 -7.70
C ASP A 33 18.41 -19.39 -8.29
N GLU A 34 18.31 -18.19 -8.84
CA GLU A 34 19.47 -17.43 -9.39
C GLU A 34 20.04 -16.36 -8.45
N ALA A 35 19.35 -16.00 -7.37
CA ALA A 35 19.77 -14.91 -6.50
C ALA A 35 20.62 -15.40 -5.33
N ILE A 36 21.92 -15.22 -5.43
CA ILE A 36 22.86 -15.20 -4.33
C ILE A 36 22.30 -14.36 -3.17
N ASN A 37 21.85 -15.04 -2.10
CA ASN A 37 21.83 -14.67 -0.68
C ASN A 37 21.52 -13.21 -0.26
N ILE A 38 20.72 -12.47 -1.01
CA ILE A 38 20.13 -11.22 -0.56
C ILE A 38 18.72 -11.56 -0.06
N LYS A 39 18.53 -11.48 1.25
CA LYS A 39 17.23 -11.67 1.90
C LYS A 39 16.27 -10.61 1.39
N GLN A 40 15.57 -10.87 0.29
CA GLN A 40 14.52 -9.98 -0.23
C GLN A 40 13.37 -9.92 0.77
N ARG A 41 13.01 -8.72 1.19
CA ARG A 41 11.87 -8.45 2.05
C ARG A 41 10.60 -8.45 1.22
N SER A 42 10.00 -9.62 1.11
CA SER A 42 8.81 -9.82 0.30
C SER A 42 7.75 -10.63 1.04
N SER A 43 6.50 -10.45 0.65
CA SER A 43 5.37 -11.15 1.23
C SER A 43 4.26 -11.39 0.21
N PHE A 44 3.45 -12.38 0.51
CA PHE A 44 2.16 -12.61 -0.12
C PHE A 44 1.11 -12.71 0.98
N ILE A 45 0.03 -11.93 0.85
CA ILE A 45 -1.12 -11.94 1.74
C ILE A 45 -2.38 -12.21 0.92
N SER A 46 -3.20 -13.11 1.42
CA SER A 46 -4.57 -13.34 0.98
C SER A 46 -5.50 -13.07 2.16
N ARG A 47 -6.48 -12.19 1.97
CA ARG A 47 -7.52 -11.88 2.94
C ARG A 47 -8.88 -12.05 2.28
N SER A 48 -9.73 -12.84 2.90
CA SER A 48 -11.09 -13.09 2.44
C SER A 48 -12.07 -12.85 3.59
N THR A 49 -13.09 -12.04 3.32
CA THR A 49 -14.23 -11.79 4.20
C THR A 49 -15.53 -11.99 3.40
N ASN A 50 -16.69 -11.76 4.04
CA ASN A 50 -17.95 -11.76 3.31
C ASN A 50 -18.09 -10.57 2.34
N GLU A 51 -17.28 -9.53 2.51
CA GLU A 51 -17.35 -8.24 1.80
C GLU A 51 -16.28 -8.11 0.72
N THR A 52 -15.10 -8.70 0.95
CA THR A 52 -13.94 -8.54 0.06
C THR A 52 -13.10 -9.81 -0.06
N ASN A 53 -12.46 -9.96 -1.22
CA ASN A 53 -11.37 -10.90 -1.45
C ASN A 53 -10.17 -10.13 -2.00
N ILE A 54 -9.06 -10.17 -1.27
CA ILE A 54 -7.87 -9.37 -1.56
C ILE A 54 -6.63 -10.24 -1.60
N TYR A 55 -5.82 -10.05 -2.63
CA TYR A 55 -4.52 -10.70 -2.81
C TYR A 55 -3.47 -9.62 -3.03
N ILE A 56 -2.44 -9.61 -2.19
CA ILE A 56 -1.32 -8.67 -2.31
C ILE A 56 -0.01 -9.43 -2.37
N ASN A 57 0.79 -9.12 -3.37
CA ASN A 57 2.18 -9.53 -3.49
C ASN A 57 3.07 -8.31 -3.43
N LEU A 58 4.01 -8.28 -2.48
CA LEU A 58 4.87 -7.15 -2.19
C LEU A 58 6.32 -7.57 -2.16
N ASN A 59 7.18 -6.79 -2.82
CA ASN A 59 8.62 -6.77 -2.59
C ASN A 59 9.03 -5.34 -2.21
N ILE A 60 9.48 -5.15 -0.96
CA ILE A 60 9.93 -3.83 -0.47
C ILE A 60 11.20 -3.38 -1.19
N ASP A 61 12.10 -4.32 -1.51
CA ASP A 61 13.38 -4.08 -2.18
C ASP A 61 13.24 -4.19 -3.71
N GLY A 62 12.16 -3.62 -4.24
CA GLY A 62 11.80 -3.65 -5.66
C GLY A 62 12.32 -2.48 -6.47
N THR A 63 11.73 -2.31 -7.65
CA THR A 63 12.06 -1.25 -8.62
C THR A 63 10.85 -0.39 -9.00
N GLY A 64 9.71 -0.58 -8.34
CA GLY A 64 8.48 0.16 -8.60
C GLY A 64 7.63 -0.43 -9.72
N GLN A 65 7.68 -1.75 -9.91
CA GLN A 65 6.77 -2.46 -10.80
C GLN A 65 5.42 -2.66 -10.13
N TYR A 66 4.33 -2.53 -10.87
CA TYR A 66 3.01 -2.68 -10.29
C TYR A 66 2.01 -3.38 -11.23
N ASN A 67 1.04 -4.04 -10.61
CA ASN A 67 -0.13 -4.59 -11.27
C ASN A 67 -1.31 -4.51 -10.28
N ILE A 68 -2.19 -3.53 -10.45
CA ILE A 68 -3.19 -3.14 -9.45
C ILE A 68 -4.57 -3.11 -10.07
N SER A 69 -5.51 -3.79 -9.42
CA SER A 69 -6.92 -3.80 -9.79
C SER A 69 -7.78 -3.93 -8.53
N THR A 70 -8.46 -2.85 -8.17
CA THR A 70 -9.39 -2.81 -7.02
C THR A 70 -10.84 -2.61 -7.44
N GLY A 71 -11.08 -2.32 -8.72
CA GLY A 71 -12.38 -1.93 -9.24
C GLY A 71 -12.64 -0.40 -9.16
N LEU A 72 -11.77 0.35 -8.48
CA LEU A 72 -11.83 1.81 -8.34
C LEU A 72 -10.64 2.43 -9.06
N LYS A 73 -10.88 3.12 -10.18
CA LYS A 73 -9.82 3.59 -11.07
C LYS A 73 -8.91 4.65 -10.45
N PHE A 74 -9.47 5.58 -9.69
CA PHE A 74 -8.65 6.59 -9.03
C PHE A 74 -7.84 5.98 -7.88
N PHE A 75 -8.41 5.03 -7.14
CA PHE A 75 -7.69 4.30 -6.09
C PHE A 75 -6.55 3.45 -6.67
N ASP A 76 -6.81 2.74 -7.78
CA ASP A 76 -5.77 2.03 -8.53
C ASP A 76 -4.61 2.98 -8.87
N HIS A 77 -4.93 4.16 -9.42
CA HIS A 77 -3.93 5.18 -9.76
C HIS A 77 -3.12 5.64 -8.54
N MET A 78 -3.75 5.82 -7.38
CA MET A 78 -3.03 6.17 -6.14
C MET A 78 -2.11 5.04 -5.65
N LEU A 79 -2.54 3.79 -5.74
CA LEU A 79 -1.72 2.62 -5.38
C LEU A 79 -0.57 2.40 -6.38
N GLU A 80 -0.75 2.74 -7.65
CA GLU A 80 0.33 2.77 -8.64
C GLU A 80 1.39 3.83 -8.31
N GLN A 81 0.95 5.03 -7.87
CA GLN A 81 1.86 6.07 -7.37
C GLN A 81 2.61 5.57 -6.12
N PHE A 82 1.89 4.88 -5.22
CA PHE A 82 2.47 4.28 -4.02
C PHE A 82 3.60 3.30 -4.38
N ALA A 83 3.36 2.38 -5.30
CA ALA A 83 4.36 1.42 -5.76
C ALA A 83 5.54 2.11 -6.45
N LYS A 84 5.25 2.98 -7.42
CA LYS A 84 6.25 3.63 -8.27
C LYS A 84 7.19 4.53 -7.48
N HIS A 85 6.64 5.43 -6.68
CA HIS A 85 7.42 6.42 -5.91
C HIS A 85 8.08 5.85 -4.66
N GLY A 86 7.60 4.72 -4.14
CA GLY A 86 8.25 3.96 -3.08
C GLY A 86 9.31 2.99 -3.57
N SER A 87 9.40 2.77 -4.88
CA SER A 87 10.21 1.71 -5.51
C SER A 87 9.84 0.31 -5.03
N PHE A 88 8.58 0.12 -4.62
CA PHE A 88 8.04 -1.18 -4.24
C PHE A 88 7.55 -1.94 -5.48
N ASP A 89 7.83 -3.24 -5.57
CA ASP A 89 7.11 -4.08 -6.51
C ASP A 89 5.82 -4.55 -5.85
N LEU A 90 4.68 -4.18 -6.42
CA LEU A 90 3.38 -4.33 -5.78
C LEU A 90 2.32 -4.84 -6.77
N SER A 91 1.73 -5.98 -6.44
CA SER A 91 0.55 -6.48 -7.12
C SER A 91 -0.62 -6.53 -6.13
N ILE A 92 -1.74 -5.92 -6.51
CA ILE A 92 -2.99 -5.92 -5.73
C ILE A 92 -4.13 -6.36 -6.63
N GLN A 93 -4.84 -7.42 -6.22
CA GLN A 93 -6.10 -7.82 -6.80
C GLN A 93 -7.14 -7.80 -5.69
N ALA A 94 -8.16 -6.96 -5.83
CA ALA A 94 -9.24 -6.85 -4.88
C ALA A 94 -10.60 -6.96 -5.59
N LEU A 95 -11.44 -7.83 -5.04
CA LEU A 95 -12.85 -7.95 -5.40
C LEU A 95 -13.65 -7.61 -4.15
N GLY A 96 -14.37 -6.50 -4.18
CA GLY A 96 -15.19 -6.02 -3.08
C GLY A 96 -16.64 -5.84 -3.49
N ASP A 97 -17.47 -5.55 -2.50
CA ASP A 97 -18.90 -5.29 -2.59
C ASP A 97 -19.19 -3.86 -3.05
N LEU A 98 -18.61 -3.43 -4.17
CA LEU A 98 -18.72 -2.09 -4.74
C LEU A 98 -20.17 -1.69 -5.13
N ASP A 99 -21.07 -2.65 -5.18
CA ASP A 99 -22.50 -2.42 -5.31
C ASP A 99 -23.14 -1.88 -4.02
N ILE A 100 -22.48 -2.00 -2.89
CA ILE A 100 -22.83 -1.34 -1.63
C ILE A 100 -22.24 0.08 -1.62
N ASP A 101 -20.93 0.19 -1.51
CA ASP A 101 -20.13 1.41 -1.68
C ASP A 101 -18.63 1.06 -1.78
N GLU A 102 -17.78 2.07 -1.73
CA GLU A 102 -16.33 1.93 -1.87
C GLU A 102 -15.61 1.64 -0.52
N HIS A 103 -16.30 1.79 0.61
CA HIS A 103 -15.71 1.81 1.94
C HIS A 103 -14.93 0.51 2.26
N HIS A 104 -15.62 -0.64 2.19
CA HIS A 104 -15.03 -1.93 2.57
C HIS A 104 -13.82 -2.27 1.69
N THR A 105 -13.91 -1.99 0.39
CA THR A 105 -12.79 -2.25 -0.53
C THR A 105 -11.56 -1.43 -0.19
N ILE A 106 -11.71 -0.12 0.03
CA ILE A 106 -10.58 0.77 0.34
C ILE A 106 -9.98 0.42 1.70
N GLU A 107 -10.80 0.24 2.73
CA GLU A 107 -10.37 -0.12 4.07
C GLU A 107 -9.63 -1.46 4.09
N ASP A 108 -10.22 -2.50 3.50
CA ASP A 108 -9.63 -3.84 3.52
C ASP A 108 -8.35 -3.94 2.68
N VAL A 109 -8.24 -3.19 1.59
CA VAL A 109 -6.98 -3.05 0.84
C VAL A 109 -5.92 -2.39 1.72
N ALA A 110 -6.24 -1.32 2.44
CA ALA A 110 -5.31 -0.64 3.34
C ALA A 110 -4.82 -1.57 4.46
N ILE A 111 -5.72 -2.33 5.10
CA ILE A 111 -5.39 -3.31 6.13
C ILE A 111 -4.50 -4.41 5.56
N THR A 112 -4.89 -5.00 4.44
CA THR A 112 -4.14 -6.10 3.80
C THR A 112 -2.76 -5.64 3.34
N LEU A 113 -2.64 -4.41 2.86
CA LEU A 113 -1.35 -3.80 2.49
C LEU A 113 -0.47 -3.58 3.73
N GLY A 114 -1.04 -3.13 4.84
CA GLY A 114 -0.34 -3.02 6.14
C GLY A 114 0.21 -4.37 6.62
N ASP A 115 -0.60 -5.43 6.52
CA ASP A 115 -0.18 -6.80 6.84
C ASP A 115 0.94 -7.28 5.91
N ALA A 116 0.86 -6.96 4.62
CA ALA A 116 1.90 -7.31 3.64
C ALA A 116 3.23 -6.65 3.99
N PHE A 117 3.23 -5.37 4.34
CA PHE A 117 4.44 -4.67 4.81
C PHE A 117 4.96 -5.26 6.11
N SER A 118 4.10 -5.50 7.10
CA SER A 118 4.48 -6.09 8.39
C SER A 118 5.18 -7.44 8.20
N LYS A 119 4.62 -8.31 7.35
CA LYS A 119 5.20 -9.62 7.04
C LYS A 119 6.52 -9.53 6.28
N ALA A 120 6.63 -8.60 5.32
CA ALA A 120 7.83 -8.43 4.52
C ALA A 120 8.99 -7.83 5.33
N ILE A 121 8.70 -6.88 6.22
CA ILE A 121 9.70 -6.25 7.10
C ILE A 121 10.20 -7.27 8.14
N GLY A 122 9.32 -8.08 8.70
CA GLY A 122 9.63 -8.96 9.82
C GLY A 122 10.10 -8.15 11.04
N GLU A 123 11.27 -8.51 11.58
CA GLU A 123 11.91 -7.71 12.63
C GLU A 123 12.41 -6.38 12.07
N ARG A 124 12.19 -5.29 12.80
CA ARG A 124 12.57 -3.93 12.38
C ARG A 124 14.04 -3.57 12.68
N SER A 125 14.86 -4.56 12.97
CA SER A 125 16.29 -4.35 13.18
C SER A 125 17.00 -4.01 11.85
N GLY A 126 17.92 -3.05 11.89
CA GLY A 126 18.73 -2.67 10.73
C GLY A 126 18.01 -1.83 9.69
N ILE A 127 16.82 -1.28 9.99
CA ILE A 127 16.18 -0.27 9.13
C ILE A 127 16.63 1.14 9.53
N GLU A 128 16.45 2.09 8.63
CA GLU A 128 16.74 3.52 8.88
C GLU A 128 15.87 4.09 10.00
N ARG A 129 14.68 3.54 10.23
CA ARG A 129 13.68 3.91 11.22
C ARG A 129 13.01 5.26 10.94
N TYR A 130 13.79 6.32 10.74
CA TYR A 130 13.27 7.66 10.57
C TYR A 130 13.25 8.08 9.10
N SER A 131 12.19 8.76 8.71
CA SER A 131 12.19 9.60 7.52
C SER A 131 11.61 10.96 7.91
N SER A 132 12.43 11.98 7.84
CA SER A 132 12.06 13.32 8.26
C SER A 132 11.81 14.19 7.06
N ASN A 133 10.63 14.83 7.05
CA ASN A 133 10.31 15.93 6.15
C ASN A 133 10.47 15.57 4.66
N GLU A 134 9.91 14.43 4.26
CA GLU A 134 9.82 14.07 2.83
C GLU A 134 8.80 14.97 2.17
N THR A 135 9.29 16.03 1.54
CA THR A 135 8.47 17.09 0.95
C THR A 135 8.57 17.04 -0.56
N LEU A 136 7.42 17.15 -1.23
CA LEU A 136 7.35 17.31 -2.67
C LEU A 136 6.24 18.29 -3.06
N VAL A 137 6.34 18.80 -4.28
CA VAL A 137 5.35 19.70 -4.87
C VAL A 137 4.71 19.04 -6.09
N MET A 138 3.45 19.37 -6.31
CA MET A 138 2.67 19.04 -7.50
C MET A 138 1.82 20.26 -7.85
N ASP A 139 2.28 21.02 -8.84
CA ASP A 139 1.72 22.34 -9.21
C ASP A 139 1.57 23.25 -7.97
N GLU A 140 0.34 23.61 -7.60
CA GLU A 140 0.01 24.48 -6.46
C GLU A 140 -0.01 23.74 -5.11
N THR A 141 0.23 22.42 -5.11
CA THR A 141 0.15 21.59 -3.93
C THR A 141 1.55 21.27 -3.39
N ILE A 142 1.70 21.31 -2.09
CA ILE A 142 2.88 20.83 -1.38
C ILE A 142 2.46 19.81 -0.32
N SER A 143 3.18 18.69 -0.22
CA SER A 143 2.95 17.65 0.79
C SER A 143 4.25 17.29 1.49
N SER A 144 4.20 17.19 2.80
CA SER A 144 5.33 16.81 3.66
C SER A 144 4.93 15.65 4.58
N VAL A 145 5.78 14.63 4.65
CA VAL A 145 5.56 13.44 5.49
C VAL A 145 6.80 13.14 6.32
N SER A 146 6.59 12.88 7.61
CA SER A 146 7.63 12.40 8.53
C SER A 146 7.16 11.10 9.20
N ILE A 147 8.06 10.13 9.31
CA ILE A 147 7.77 8.78 9.82
C ILE A 147 8.78 8.40 10.90
N ASP A 148 8.29 7.75 11.97
CA ASP A 148 9.07 6.96 12.91
C ASP A 148 8.53 5.54 12.93
N MET A 149 9.33 4.57 12.46
CA MET A 149 8.98 3.15 12.39
C MET A 149 9.09 2.42 13.74
N ALA A 150 9.13 3.14 14.86
CA ALA A 150 8.93 2.54 16.18
C ALA A 150 7.49 2.01 16.32
N SER A 151 7.30 1.02 17.19
CA SER A 151 6.03 0.29 17.35
C SER A 151 4.85 1.09 17.93
N ARG A 152 5.03 2.36 18.26
CA ARG A 152 3.93 3.24 18.70
C ARG A 152 3.16 3.75 17.50
N THR A 153 1.84 3.55 17.52
CA THR A 153 0.95 3.91 16.43
C THR A 153 0.34 5.29 16.67
N MET A 154 0.57 6.20 15.72
CA MET A 154 -0.06 7.52 15.70
C MET A 154 -0.10 8.06 14.27
N LEU A 155 -1.23 8.60 13.87
CA LEU A 155 -1.33 9.46 12.69
C LEU A 155 -1.71 10.87 13.12
N LYS A 156 -0.94 11.86 12.68
CA LYS A 156 -1.36 13.26 12.62
C LYS A 156 -1.43 13.65 11.16
N MET A 157 -2.61 14.06 10.71
CA MET A 157 -2.84 14.43 9.32
C MET A 157 -3.53 15.79 9.25
N ASP A 158 -2.88 16.72 8.56
CA ASP A 158 -3.42 18.02 8.22
C ASP A 158 -3.55 18.12 6.70
N SER A 159 -4.76 18.30 6.20
CA SER A 159 -5.04 18.52 4.79
C SER A 159 -6.18 19.52 4.60
N PRO A 160 -6.24 20.23 3.47
CA PRO A 160 -7.38 21.08 3.15
C PRO A 160 -8.66 20.25 2.99
N LYS A 161 -9.81 20.93 3.13
CA LYS A 161 -11.09 20.31 2.78
C LYS A 161 -11.10 19.92 1.29
N LEU A 162 -11.44 18.68 1.03
CA LEU A 162 -11.58 18.13 -0.31
C LEU A 162 -13.04 18.22 -0.81
N LYS A 163 -13.25 18.16 -2.12
CA LYS A 163 -14.57 17.84 -2.67
C LYS A 163 -14.95 16.40 -2.33
N ASP A 164 -16.22 16.05 -2.37
CA ASP A 164 -16.72 14.75 -1.89
C ASP A 164 -16.12 13.54 -2.63
N TYR A 165 -15.81 13.70 -3.92
CA TYR A 165 -15.19 12.66 -4.74
C TYR A 165 -14.04 13.19 -5.61
N VAL A 166 -13.03 12.35 -5.82
CA VAL A 166 -12.04 12.50 -6.89
C VAL A 166 -12.12 11.25 -7.77
N GLY A 167 -12.61 11.40 -9.00
CA GLY A 167 -12.99 10.25 -9.82
C GLY A 167 -14.05 9.42 -9.12
N ASP A 168 -13.81 8.14 -8.96
CA ASP A 168 -14.64 7.17 -8.24
C ASP A 168 -14.19 6.95 -6.77
N PHE A 169 -13.33 7.82 -6.24
CA PHE A 169 -12.79 7.73 -4.89
C PHE A 169 -13.49 8.72 -3.95
N PRO A 170 -14.24 8.25 -2.93
CA PRO A 170 -14.83 9.11 -1.92
C PRO A 170 -13.74 9.67 -1.01
N THR A 171 -13.65 10.99 -0.89
CA THR A 171 -12.54 11.64 -0.18
C THR A 171 -12.59 11.49 1.33
N GLU A 172 -13.72 11.08 1.90
CA GLU A 172 -13.81 10.65 3.30
C GLU A 172 -12.91 9.43 3.58
N MET A 173 -12.60 8.62 2.56
CA MET A 173 -11.70 7.48 2.66
C MET A 173 -10.22 7.88 2.56
N PHE A 174 -9.90 9.13 2.29
CA PHE A 174 -8.51 9.59 2.14
C PHE A 174 -7.71 9.45 3.44
N GLU A 175 -8.15 10.05 4.52
CA GLU A 175 -7.53 9.88 5.83
C GLU A 175 -7.72 8.46 6.36
N HIS A 176 -8.89 7.87 6.12
CA HIS A 176 -9.22 6.51 6.57
C HIS A 176 -8.27 5.44 6.01
N PHE A 177 -7.84 5.57 4.75
CA PHE A 177 -6.82 4.71 4.17
C PHE A 177 -5.51 4.72 4.99
N PHE A 178 -5.01 5.91 5.32
CA PHE A 178 -3.77 6.04 6.09
C PHE A 178 -3.94 5.56 7.53
N ILE A 179 -5.08 5.83 8.16
CA ILE A 179 -5.40 5.30 9.50
C ILE A 179 -5.34 3.78 9.50
N SER A 180 -6.02 3.13 8.55
CA SER A 180 -6.11 1.67 8.47
C SER A 180 -4.75 1.04 8.19
N PHE A 181 -3.99 1.60 7.24
CA PHE A 181 -2.63 1.14 6.91
C PHE A 181 -1.66 1.30 8.09
N ILE A 182 -1.64 2.50 8.70
CA ILE A 182 -0.72 2.84 9.79
C ILE A 182 -1.04 2.03 11.05
N ASN A 183 -2.32 1.85 11.38
CA ASN A 183 -2.73 1.06 12.52
C ASN A 183 -2.33 -0.43 12.36
N THR A 184 -2.46 -0.96 11.15
CA THR A 184 -2.12 -2.36 10.88
C THR A 184 -0.61 -2.59 10.90
N LEU A 185 0.17 -1.73 10.24
CA LEU A 185 1.62 -1.84 10.25
C LEU A 185 2.24 -1.43 11.59
N GLY A 186 1.67 -0.45 12.26
CA GLY A 186 2.09 0.04 13.58
C GLY A 186 3.34 0.94 13.52
N PHE A 187 3.13 2.26 13.31
CA PHE A 187 4.18 3.28 13.34
C PHE A 187 3.59 4.68 13.54
N THR A 188 4.45 5.65 13.81
CA THR A 188 4.05 7.06 13.93
C THR A 188 4.28 7.77 12.61
N CYS A 189 3.27 8.54 12.16
CA CYS A 189 3.33 9.32 10.93
C CYS A 189 2.70 10.69 11.11
N HIS A 190 3.36 11.72 10.60
CA HIS A 190 2.83 13.07 10.45
C HIS A 190 2.76 13.43 8.98
N ILE A 191 1.58 13.84 8.52
CA ILE A 191 1.28 14.26 7.15
C ILE A 191 0.79 15.71 7.20
N SER A 192 1.34 16.57 6.37
CA SER A 192 0.85 17.93 6.15
C SER A 192 0.82 18.21 4.65
N THR A 193 -0.36 18.55 4.14
CA THR A 193 -0.55 18.88 2.72
C THR A 193 -1.32 20.17 2.59
N GLU A 194 -0.84 21.05 1.72
CA GLU A 194 -1.48 22.30 1.35
C GLU A 194 -1.70 22.33 -0.16
N GLY A 195 -2.83 22.86 -0.61
CA GLY A 195 -3.19 22.92 -2.03
C GLY A 195 -4.64 23.32 -2.23
N LYS A 196 -5.06 23.36 -3.50
CA LYS A 196 -6.44 23.73 -3.88
C LYS A 196 -7.15 22.65 -4.67
N ASN A 197 -6.43 21.94 -5.53
CA ASN A 197 -7.00 20.88 -6.37
C ASN A 197 -7.03 19.57 -5.58
N SER A 198 -8.22 19.00 -5.37
CA SER A 198 -8.39 17.77 -4.58
C SER A 198 -7.63 16.58 -5.15
N HIS A 199 -7.51 16.44 -6.48
CA HIS A 199 -6.68 15.41 -7.12
C HIS A 199 -5.21 15.58 -6.74
N HIS A 200 -4.68 16.80 -6.89
CA HIS A 200 -3.28 17.11 -6.56
C HIS A 200 -2.99 16.87 -5.08
N ILE A 201 -3.92 17.26 -4.18
CA ILE A 201 -3.77 17.06 -2.73
C ILE A 201 -3.65 15.56 -2.39
N VAL A 202 -4.56 14.74 -2.91
CA VAL A 202 -4.53 13.29 -2.66
C VAL A 202 -3.29 12.67 -3.26
N GLU A 203 -2.97 12.93 -4.53
CA GLU A 203 -1.83 12.33 -5.20
C GLU A 203 -0.49 12.76 -4.62
N ALA A 204 -0.29 14.05 -4.31
CA ALA A 204 0.94 14.53 -3.68
C ALA A 204 1.14 13.90 -2.29
N THR A 205 0.06 13.67 -1.55
CA THR A 205 0.13 13.00 -0.25
C THR A 205 0.55 11.53 -0.40
N PHE A 206 -0.02 10.78 -1.33
CA PHE A 206 0.40 9.40 -1.59
C PHE A 206 1.88 9.32 -2.01
N LYS A 207 2.34 10.23 -2.86
CA LYS A 207 3.74 10.29 -3.31
C LYS A 207 4.71 10.60 -2.17
N SER A 208 4.44 11.63 -1.36
CA SER A 208 5.30 11.99 -0.23
C SER A 208 5.30 10.90 0.85
N PHE A 209 4.12 10.31 1.11
CA PHE A 209 3.97 9.21 2.06
C PHE A 209 4.81 7.99 1.68
N THR A 210 4.68 7.50 0.46
CA THR A 210 5.40 6.31 0.02
C THR A 210 6.91 6.52 -0.03
N ARG A 211 7.36 7.73 -0.41
CA ARG A 211 8.78 8.10 -0.38
C ARG A 211 9.32 8.12 1.04
N ALA A 212 8.57 8.68 1.99
CA ALA A 212 8.93 8.68 3.40
C ALA A 212 8.98 7.23 3.96
N LEU A 213 7.98 6.41 3.63
CA LEU A 213 7.94 5.01 4.03
C LEU A 213 9.15 4.23 3.48
N SER A 214 9.45 4.39 2.19
CA SER A 214 10.59 3.75 1.55
C SER A 214 11.92 4.12 2.21
N LYS A 215 12.11 5.39 2.54
CA LYS A 215 13.32 5.86 3.26
C LYS A 215 13.42 5.28 4.66
N ALA A 216 12.33 5.29 5.43
CA ALA A 216 12.31 4.76 6.79
C ALA A 216 12.59 3.26 6.85
N LEU A 217 12.22 2.53 5.79
CA LEU A 217 12.43 1.08 5.64
C LEU A 217 13.76 0.71 5.00
N LYS A 218 14.55 1.68 4.53
CA LYS A 218 15.84 1.41 3.92
C LYS A 218 16.73 0.65 4.91
N LEU A 219 17.34 -0.44 4.44
CA LEU A 219 18.33 -1.16 5.25
C LEU A 219 19.62 -0.33 5.36
N ASN A 220 20.12 -0.26 6.56
CA ASN A 220 21.45 0.23 6.85
C ASN A 220 22.18 -0.81 7.72
N ASP A 221 23.49 -0.86 7.65
CA ASP A 221 24.33 -1.79 8.41
C ASP A 221 24.46 -1.39 9.89
N SER A 222 23.70 -0.42 10.34
CA SER A 222 23.75 0.08 11.71
C SER A 222 22.91 -0.78 12.65
N GLN A 223 23.27 -0.71 13.91
CA GLN A 223 22.56 -1.33 15.02
C GLN A 223 21.15 -0.74 15.15
N ILE A 224 20.28 -1.42 15.89
CA ILE A 224 18.94 -0.91 16.25
C ILE A 224 19.08 0.52 16.79
N LEU A 225 18.43 1.48 16.11
CA LEU A 225 18.42 2.89 16.49
C LEU A 225 17.45 3.12 17.67
N SER A 226 17.75 2.51 18.79
CA SER A 226 16.97 2.64 20.02
C SER A 226 17.87 2.37 21.23
N THR A 227 17.84 3.27 22.21
CA THR A 227 18.52 3.06 23.50
C THR A 227 17.91 1.92 24.33
N LYS A 228 16.70 1.46 23.95
CA LYS A 228 16.02 0.32 24.59
C LYS A 228 16.45 -1.04 24.01
N GLY A 229 17.21 -1.05 22.88
CA GLY A 229 17.62 -2.25 22.17
C GLY A 229 16.51 -2.95 21.35
N ILE A 230 15.31 -2.35 21.31
CA ILE A 230 14.15 -2.79 20.53
C ILE A 230 13.48 -1.58 19.88
N LEU A 231 12.72 -1.79 18.79
CA LEU A 231 11.87 -0.80 18.12
C LEU A 231 10.39 -1.06 18.41
#